data_c2b77ae7611fd5d9eaa3960bc4cfbf88
#
_entry.id   c2b77ae7611fd5d9eaa3960bc4cfbf88
#
_cell.length_a   1.000
_cell.length_b   1.000
_cell.length_c   1.000
_cell.angle_alpha   90.00
_cell.angle_beta   90.00
_cell.angle_gamma   90.00
#
_symmetry.space_group_name_H-M   'P 1'
#
loop_
_entity.id
_entity.type
_entity.pdbx_description
1 polymer ?
#
loop_
_entity_poly.entity_id
_entity_poly.type
_entity_poly.pdbx_seq_one_letter_code
_entity_poly.pdbx_strand_id
1 'polypeptide(L)'
;YDIKRSWPSYPGCHTRKSPIMATANTYLQVSELDFDDIRKNLKGYLSTQNQFKDYNFEGSAMSVLLDVLSYNTHYNAYYLNMIGNEMFLDTAQQRDSVVSRAKELGYLPVSAIGASANVTVAFSGIANTVSQFTIPKNSKFSTTIDDITYTYVTPEASLVINSANTFSKAITIKEGIPLTHKFTVNTSNPVRYILPNKNIDTSSISVSVQESSSDTTTTEFTRATNIKQVYSTSPVFFLEESADEKYEILFGQGALGKSLKNNNIVIVDYLVCNANKTNSANVFSVDSLSIGVSYTSAVITTNVDSLGGRSSESIESIKFNAPRNYQTQNRAVVDNDYQRILIAENADLQSVIAFGGEKAVPAVYGKVYIAVKPYGENYA
;
A
#
# COMPACT_ATOMS: atom_id res chain seq x y z
N TYR A 1 20.19 55.81 -35.81
CA TYR A 1 19.57 55.13 -36.99
C TYR A 1 18.82 53.93 -36.46
N ASP A 2 17.51 54.13 -36.23
CA ASP A 2 16.53 53.08 -35.86
C ASP A 2 16.17 52.29 -37.09
N ILE A 3 16.41 50.96 -37.08
CA ILE A 3 15.84 50.06 -38.05
C ILE A 3 14.82 49.16 -37.30
N LYS A 4 13.56 49.58 -37.32
CA LYS A 4 12.41 48.74 -37.02
C LYS A 4 12.26 47.72 -38.12
N ARG A 5 12.58 46.43 -37.86
CA ARG A 5 12.17 45.31 -38.71
C ARG A 5 10.79 44.83 -38.27
N SER A 6 9.78 45.16 -39.05
CA SER A 6 8.45 44.56 -38.96
C SER A 6 8.47 43.14 -39.50
N TRP A 7 8.08 42.20 -38.71
CA TRP A 7 7.81 40.82 -39.13
C TRP A 7 6.41 40.73 -39.72
N PRO A 8 6.20 40.03 -40.84
CA PRO A 8 4.87 39.84 -41.37
C PRO A 8 4.06 38.88 -40.48
N SER A 9 2.84 39.28 -40.18
CA SER A 9 1.85 38.46 -39.46
C SER A 9 1.42 37.31 -40.34
N TYR A 10 1.69 36.06 -39.88
CA TYR A 10 1.08 34.85 -40.43
C TYR A 10 -0.34 34.73 -39.89
N PRO A 11 -1.39 34.65 -40.74
CA PRO A 11 -2.72 34.34 -40.32
C PRO A 11 -2.83 32.82 -40.12
N GLY A 12 -3.20 32.37 -38.93
CA GLY A 12 -3.59 30.99 -38.72
C GLY A 12 -3.00 30.24 -37.54
N CYS A 13 -2.52 30.93 -36.49
CA CYS A 13 -2.29 30.23 -35.23
C CYS A 13 -3.57 30.22 -34.40
N HIS A 14 -4.45 29.27 -34.69
CA HIS A 14 -5.50 28.89 -33.74
C HIS A 14 -4.78 28.39 -32.52
N THR A 15 -4.75 29.20 -31.45
CA THR A 15 -4.49 28.72 -30.10
C THR A 15 -5.48 27.60 -29.78
N ARG A 16 -5.06 26.36 -29.95
CA ARG A 16 -5.74 25.24 -29.31
C ARG A 16 -5.68 25.55 -27.81
N LYS A 17 -6.76 26.09 -27.28
CA LYS A 17 -7.03 25.99 -25.85
C LYS A 17 -6.95 24.49 -25.54
N SER A 18 -5.94 24.10 -24.77
CA SER A 18 -5.93 22.80 -24.12
C SER A 18 -7.30 22.65 -23.47
N PRO A 19 -8.04 21.55 -23.68
CA PRO A 19 -9.23 21.33 -22.92
C PRO A 19 -8.77 21.30 -21.45
N ILE A 20 -9.16 22.31 -20.69
CA ILE A 20 -9.23 22.22 -19.26
C ILE A 20 -10.02 20.92 -19.06
N MET A 21 -9.37 19.89 -18.52
CA MET A 21 -10.08 18.71 -18.03
C MET A 21 -11.03 19.25 -16.98
N ALA A 22 -12.26 19.53 -17.40
CA ALA A 22 -13.38 19.56 -16.49
C ALA A 22 -13.32 18.22 -15.76
N THR A 23 -13.24 18.26 -14.46
CA THR A 23 -13.55 17.11 -13.59
C THR A 23 -15.01 16.79 -13.83
N ALA A 24 -15.32 16.17 -14.97
CA ALA A 24 -16.59 15.53 -15.18
C ALA A 24 -16.65 14.41 -14.17
N ASN A 25 -17.59 14.47 -13.25
CA ASN A 25 -17.98 13.32 -12.45
C ASN A 25 -18.28 12.18 -13.43
N THR A 26 -17.31 11.30 -13.59
CA THR A 26 -17.39 10.17 -14.52
C THR A 26 -18.13 9.01 -13.85
N TYR A 27 -19.34 9.29 -13.34
CA TYR A 27 -20.22 8.21 -12.88
C TYR A 27 -21.00 7.69 -14.08
N LEU A 28 -20.93 6.39 -14.27
CA LEU A 28 -21.76 5.69 -15.23
C LEU A 28 -23.19 5.69 -14.72
N GLN A 29 -24.11 6.28 -15.47
CA GLN A 29 -25.54 6.21 -15.20
C GLN A 29 -26.16 5.14 -16.09
N VAL A 30 -26.52 4.00 -15.51
CA VAL A 30 -27.06 2.84 -16.25
C VAL A 30 -28.59 2.88 -16.35
N SER A 31 -29.24 3.53 -15.39
CA SER A 31 -30.71 3.61 -15.33
C SER A 31 -31.17 4.95 -14.77
N GLU A 32 -32.41 5.29 -15.06
CA GLU A 32 -33.11 6.46 -14.50
C GLU A 32 -33.16 6.38 -12.98
N LEU A 33 -32.73 7.44 -12.29
CA LEU A 33 -32.72 7.52 -10.84
C LEU A 33 -33.80 8.44 -10.26
N ASP A 34 -34.47 9.23 -11.11
CA ASP A 34 -35.47 10.16 -10.63
C ASP A 34 -36.75 9.43 -10.22
N PHE A 35 -37.14 9.57 -8.96
CA PHE A 35 -38.33 8.97 -8.39
C PHE A 35 -39.60 9.49 -9.07
N ASP A 36 -39.70 10.78 -9.35
CA ASP A 36 -40.85 11.42 -9.94
C ASP A 36 -41.05 10.98 -11.41
N ASP A 37 -39.96 10.82 -12.15
CA ASP A 37 -40.01 10.30 -13.51
C ASP A 37 -40.40 8.82 -13.55
N ILE A 38 -39.94 8.00 -12.64
CA ILE A 38 -40.36 6.59 -12.49
C ILE A 38 -41.89 6.56 -12.20
N ARG A 39 -42.35 7.36 -11.24
CA ARG A 39 -43.76 7.45 -10.87
C ARG A 39 -44.63 7.93 -12.04
N LYS A 40 -44.15 8.94 -12.78
CA LYS A 40 -44.84 9.48 -13.97
C LYS A 40 -44.96 8.44 -15.08
N ASN A 41 -43.88 7.68 -15.32
CA ASN A 41 -43.86 6.60 -16.30
C ASN A 41 -44.86 5.48 -15.92
N LEU A 42 -44.90 5.09 -14.63
CA LEU A 42 -45.89 4.11 -14.14
C LEU A 42 -47.31 4.62 -14.26
N LYS A 43 -47.61 5.88 -13.93
CA LYS A 43 -48.90 6.51 -14.14
C LYS A 43 -49.25 6.55 -15.62
N GLY A 44 -48.29 6.90 -16.49
CA GLY A 44 -48.47 6.89 -17.95
C GLY A 44 -48.86 5.51 -18.49
N TYR A 45 -48.19 4.46 -18.01
CA TYR A 45 -48.53 3.08 -18.36
C TYR A 45 -49.94 2.72 -17.91
N LEU A 46 -50.36 3.02 -16.67
CA LEU A 46 -51.68 2.72 -16.15
C LEU A 46 -52.76 3.47 -16.88
N SER A 47 -52.51 4.68 -17.40
CA SER A 47 -53.47 5.45 -18.20
C SER A 47 -53.87 4.76 -19.51
N THR A 48 -53.02 3.87 -20.01
CA THR A 48 -53.31 3.06 -21.21
C THR A 48 -54.14 1.81 -20.90
N GLN A 49 -54.34 1.48 -19.60
CA GLN A 49 -55.07 0.29 -19.15
C GLN A 49 -56.49 0.65 -18.73
N ASN A 50 -57.49 0.06 -19.37
CA ASN A 50 -58.91 0.34 -19.07
C ASN A 50 -59.40 -0.21 -17.74
N GLN A 51 -58.60 -1.04 -17.06
CA GLN A 51 -58.99 -1.77 -15.84
C GLN A 51 -58.76 -0.95 -14.56
N PHE A 52 -57.89 0.07 -14.60
CA PHE A 52 -57.51 0.89 -13.44
C PHE A 52 -57.99 2.32 -13.61
N LYS A 53 -58.95 2.77 -12.77
CA LYS A 53 -59.56 4.09 -12.89
C LYS A 53 -59.09 5.09 -11.82
N ASP A 54 -58.63 4.61 -10.64
CA ASP A 54 -58.32 5.46 -9.48
C ASP A 54 -56.82 5.73 -9.29
N TYR A 55 -55.99 5.42 -10.28
CA TYR A 55 -54.53 5.55 -10.19
C TYR A 55 -54.05 7.01 -10.09
N ASN A 56 -54.85 7.99 -10.50
CA ASN A 56 -54.48 9.41 -10.51
C ASN A 56 -55.01 10.19 -9.29
N PHE A 57 -55.78 9.56 -8.41
CA PHE A 57 -56.27 10.18 -7.20
C PHE A 57 -55.28 9.97 -6.06
N GLU A 58 -54.69 11.08 -5.52
CA GLU A 58 -53.58 11.01 -4.55
C GLU A 58 -53.93 10.31 -3.21
N GLY A 59 -55.18 10.28 -2.84
CA GLY A 59 -55.68 9.56 -1.64
C GLY A 59 -56.10 8.11 -1.90
N SER A 60 -55.93 7.58 -3.11
CA SER A 60 -56.34 6.22 -3.42
C SER A 60 -55.26 5.18 -2.95
N ALA A 61 -55.75 3.98 -2.57
CA ALA A 61 -54.86 2.87 -2.27
C ALA A 61 -53.93 2.52 -3.46
N MET A 62 -54.38 2.74 -4.69
CA MET A 62 -53.58 2.53 -5.90
C MET A 62 -52.44 3.54 -6.00
N SER A 63 -52.67 4.80 -5.63
CA SER A 63 -51.60 5.82 -5.61
C SER A 63 -50.52 5.45 -4.61
N VAL A 64 -50.87 4.96 -3.43
CA VAL A 64 -49.91 4.48 -2.42
C VAL A 64 -49.11 3.27 -2.93
N LEU A 65 -49.75 2.34 -3.61
CA LEU A 65 -49.07 1.20 -4.23
C LEU A 65 -48.08 1.65 -5.33
N LEU A 66 -48.45 2.64 -6.13
CA LEU A 66 -47.54 3.23 -7.13
C LEU A 66 -46.33 3.88 -6.48
N ASP A 67 -46.53 4.57 -5.37
CA ASP A 67 -45.42 5.17 -4.63
C ASP A 67 -44.46 4.10 -4.08
N VAL A 68 -45.01 3.02 -3.54
CA VAL A 68 -44.16 1.87 -3.05
C VAL A 68 -43.43 1.20 -4.22
N LEU A 69 -44.08 0.99 -5.37
CA LEU A 69 -43.42 0.42 -6.55
C LEU A 69 -42.38 1.36 -7.13
N SER A 70 -42.65 2.66 -7.19
CA SER A 70 -41.68 3.67 -7.63
C SER A 70 -40.47 3.69 -6.71
N TYR A 71 -40.70 3.62 -5.40
CA TYR A 71 -39.63 3.56 -4.40
C TYR A 71 -38.77 2.31 -4.56
N ASN A 72 -39.37 1.14 -4.71
CA ASN A 72 -38.64 -0.10 -4.94
C ASN A 72 -37.84 -0.04 -6.26
N THR A 73 -38.43 0.50 -7.33
CA THR A 73 -37.72 0.66 -8.61
C THR A 73 -36.55 1.63 -8.50
N HIS A 74 -36.74 2.75 -7.79
CA HIS A 74 -35.67 3.70 -7.51
C HIS A 74 -34.50 3.05 -6.77
N TYR A 75 -34.76 2.27 -5.71
CA TYR A 75 -33.72 1.54 -5.01
C TYR A 75 -33.01 0.52 -5.90
N ASN A 76 -33.75 -0.24 -6.69
CA ASN A 76 -33.15 -1.21 -7.61
C ASN A 76 -32.28 -0.51 -8.66
N ALA A 77 -32.73 0.63 -9.20
CA ALA A 77 -31.97 1.45 -10.12
C ALA A 77 -30.68 2.02 -9.47
N TYR A 78 -30.79 2.47 -8.21
CA TYR A 78 -29.64 2.93 -7.44
C TYR A 78 -28.59 1.83 -7.24
N TYR A 79 -29.01 0.64 -6.79
CA TYR A 79 -28.11 -0.49 -6.62
C TYR A 79 -27.48 -0.92 -7.95
N LEU A 80 -28.24 -0.91 -9.04
CA LEU A 80 -27.73 -1.25 -10.36
C LEU A 80 -26.65 -0.26 -10.82
N ASN A 81 -26.87 1.03 -10.62
CA ASN A 81 -25.87 2.06 -10.93
C ASN A 81 -24.64 1.93 -10.03
N MET A 82 -24.82 1.65 -8.73
CA MET A 82 -23.72 1.41 -7.80
C MET A 82 -22.87 0.23 -8.26
N ILE A 83 -23.50 -0.92 -8.54
CA ILE A 83 -22.78 -2.12 -9.01
C ILE A 83 -22.07 -1.82 -10.34
N GLY A 84 -22.76 -1.13 -11.27
CA GLY A 84 -22.15 -0.74 -12.55
C GLY A 84 -20.90 0.13 -12.38
N ASN A 85 -20.92 1.08 -11.45
CA ASN A 85 -19.77 1.91 -11.16
C ASN A 85 -18.62 1.13 -10.50
N GLU A 86 -18.92 0.16 -9.63
CA GLU A 86 -17.89 -0.66 -8.98
C GLU A 86 -17.19 -1.65 -9.94
N MET A 87 -17.70 -1.84 -11.15
CA MET A 87 -17.08 -2.70 -12.16
C MET A 87 -15.85 -2.10 -12.83
N PHE A 88 -15.68 -0.79 -12.80
CA PHE A 88 -14.59 -0.10 -13.49
C PHE A 88 -13.67 0.61 -12.51
N LEU A 89 -12.36 0.54 -12.75
CA LEU A 89 -11.35 1.16 -11.88
C LEU A 89 -11.58 2.67 -11.68
N ASP A 90 -11.96 3.38 -12.74
CA ASP A 90 -12.11 4.84 -12.70
C ASP A 90 -13.31 5.28 -11.87
N THR A 91 -14.42 4.51 -11.91
CA THR A 91 -15.70 4.87 -11.28
C THR A 91 -15.91 4.20 -9.91
N ALA A 92 -15.21 3.11 -9.61
CA ALA A 92 -15.33 2.38 -8.35
C ALA A 92 -15.03 3.30 -7.14
N GLN A 93 -15.81 3.21 -6.09
CA GLN A 93 -15.67 4.01 -4.87
C GLN A 93 -15.20 3.20 -3.67
N GLN A 94 -15.50 1.91 -3.66
CA GLN A 94 -15.09 1.03 -2.57
C GLN A 94 -13.65 0.57 -2.80
N ARG A 95 -12.83 0.62 -1.72
CA ARG A 95 -11.43 0.19 -1.78
C ARG A 95 -11.29 -1.23 -2.30
N ASP A 96 -12.11 -2.15 -1.82
CA ASP A 96 -12.05 -3.56 -2.21
C ASP A 96 -12.26 -3.76 -3.72
N SER A 97 -13.19 -3.00 -4.32
CA SER A 97 -13.43 -3.01 -5.76
C SER A 97 -12.22 -2.45 -6.54
N VAL A 98 -11.70 -1.30 -6.08
CA VAL A 98 -10.52 -0.65 -6.71
C VAL A 98 -9.31 -1.56 -6.64
N VAL A 99 -9.02 -2.15 -5.48
CA VAL A 99 -7.90 -3.09 -5.29
C VAL A 99 -8.08 -4.33 -6.16
N SER A 100 -9.30 -4.87 -6.24
CA SER A 100 -9.59 -6.01 -7.11
C SER A 100 -9.29 -5.72 -8.59
N ARG A 101 -9.67 -4.53 -9.08
CA ARG A 101 -9.34 -4.10 -10.46
C ARG A 101 -7.86 -3.79 -10.65
N ALA A 102 -7.20 -3.20 -9.65
CA ALA A 102 -5.76 -2.95 -9.69
C ALA A 102 -4.94 -4.25 -9.77
N LYS A 103 -5.38 -5.31 -9.09
CA LYS A 103 -4.76 -6.65 -9.18
C LYS A 103 -4.78 -7.23 -10.58
N GLU A 104 -5.85 -7.02 -11.36
CA GLU A 104 -5.93 -7.46 -12.76
C GLU A 104 -4.85 -6.80 -13.62
N LEU A 105 -4.40 -5.60 -13.22
CA LEU A 105 -3.28 -4.88 -13.83
C LEU A 105 -1.91 -5.26 -13.24
N GLY A 106 -1.87 -6.21 -12.29
CA GLY A 106 -0.64 -6.61 -11.60
C GLY A 106 -0.12 -5.55 -10.62
N TYR A 107 -0.98 -4.63 -10.17
CA TYR A 107 -0.63 -3.59 -9.21
C TYR A 107 -0.96 -4.00 -7.78
N LEU A 108 0.03 -3.95 -6.90
CA LEU A 108 -0.16 -4.09 -5.47
C LEU A 108 -0.10 -2.70 -4.82
N PRO A 109 -1.19 -2.22 -4.21
CA PRO A 109 -1.20 -0.95 -3.50
C PRO A 109 -0.16 -0.90 -2.38
N VAL A 110 0.36 0.29 -2.13
CA VAL A 110 1.33 0.48 -1.05
C VAL A 110 0.63 0.35 0.30
N SER A 111 1.18 -0.51 1.17
CA SER A 111 0.68 -0.72 2.53
C SER A 111 0.97 0.46 3.45
N ALA A 112 0.36 0.45 4.63
CA ALA A 112 0.84 1.25 5.74
C ALA A 112 2.30 0.90 6.07
N ILE A 113 3.09 1.90 6.44
CA ILE A 113 4.50 1.74 6.81
C ILE A 113 4.73 2.41 8.15
N GLY A 114 5.38 1.70 9.06
CA GLY A 114 5.81 2.24 10.35
C GLY A 114 7.02 3.16 10.19
N ALA A 115 7.06 4.23 10.97
CA ALA A 115 8.18 5.16 10.97
C ALA A 115 9.46 4.51 11.48
N SER A 116 10.62 4.93 10.96
CA SER A 116 11.92 4.43 11.35
C SER A 116 12.76 5.54 11.97
N ALA A 117 13.50 5.23 13.02
CA ALA A 117 14.46 6.14 13.67
C ALA A 117 15.84 5.50 13.72
N ASN A 118 16.87 6.33 13.71
CA ASN A 118 18.24 5.87 13.96
C ASN A 118 18.66 6.29 15.37
N VAL A 119 19.04 5.30 16.17
CA VAL A 119 19.43 5.52 17.57
C VAL A 119 20.76 4.85 17.87
N THR A 120 21.57 5.47 18.71
CA THR A 120 22.75 4.85 19.31
C THR A 120 22.39 4.30 20.67
N VAL A 121 22.59 3.00 20.88
CA VAL A 121 22.43 2.35 22.18
C VAL A 121 23.83 2.15 22.79
N ALA A 122 24.03 2.73 23.95
CA ALA A 122 25.27 2.60 24.73
C ALA A 122 25.00 1.80 25.99
N PHE A 123 25.76 0.72 26.20
CA PHE A 123 25.62 -0.17 27.33
C PHE A 123 26.74 0.10 28.36
N SER A 124 26.38 0.03 29.65
CA SER A 124 27.30 0.12 30.74
C SER A 124 27.23 -1.10 31.68
N GLY A 125 28.29 -1.37 32.42
CA GLY A 125 28.35 -2.47 33.38
C GLY A 125 28.53 -3.85 32.75
N ILE A 126 28.93 -3.93 31.48
CA ILE A 126 29.30 -5.19 30.83
C ILE A 126 30.75 -5.53 31.23
N ALA A 127 30.99 -6.80 31.54
CA ALA A 127 32.33 -7.28 31.91
C ALA A 127 33.31 -7.09 30.74
N ASN A 128 34.55 -6.62 31.06
CA ASN A 128 35.61 -6.38 30.05
C ASN A 128 36.07 -7.64 29.32
N THR A 129 35.73 -8.82 29.83
CA THR A 129 36.00 -10.11 29.18
C THR A 129 35.08 -10.39 27.99
N VAL A 130 33.97 -9.65 27.86
CA VAL A 130 33.06 -9.76 26.71
C VAL A 130 33.66 -9.03 25.52
N SER A 131 33.86 -9.74 24.42
CA SER A 131 34.39 -9.16 23.17
C SER A 131 33.28 -8.61 22.29
N GLN A 132 32.10 -9.26 22.27
CA GLN A 132 30.95 -8.88 21.45
C GLN A 132 29.68 -9.54 21.96
N PHE A 133 28.53 -8.98 21.59
CA PHE A 133 27.20 -9.57 21.78
C PHE A 133 26.25 -9.07 20.68
N THR A 134 25.10 -9.67 20.59
CA THR A 134 24.10 -9.32 19.56
C THR A 134 22.84 -8.77 20.20
N ILE A 135 22.35 -7.63 19.71
CA ILE A 135 20.99 -7.15 19.97
C ILE A 135 20.07 -7.97 19.05
N PRO A 136 19.15 -8.77 19.58
CA PRO A 136 18.27 -9.60 18.76
C PRO A 136 17.32 -8.80 17.87
N LYS A 137 16.87 -9.40 16.79
CA LYS A 137 15.69 -8.93 16.03
C LYS A 137 14.47 -8.84 16.97
N ASN A 138 13.59 -7.89 16.73
CA ASN A 138 12.39 -7.62 17.55
C ASN A 138 12.69 -7.19 19.00
N SER A 139 13.90 -6.70 19.30
CA SER A 139 14.19 -6.01 20.57
C SER A 139 13.33 -4.75 20.65
N LYS A 140 12.63 -4.58 21.78
CA LYS A 140 11.59 -3.55 21.95
C LYS A 140 12.16 -2.26 22.52
N PHE A 141 11.75 -1.17 21.95
CA PHE A 141 11.94 0.21 22.42
C PHE A 141 10.57 0.87 22.52
N SER A 142 10.42 1.89 23.30
CA SER A 142 9.19 2.63 23.47
C SER A 142 9.39 4.14 23.35
N THR A 143 8.39 4.82 22.86
CA THR A 143 8.28 6.29 22.86
C THR A 143 6.87 6.67 23.23
N THR A 144 6.69 7.83 23.86
CA THR A 144 5.36 8.34 24.21
C THR A 144 5.12 9.65 23.47
N ILE A 145 4.02 9.71 22.75
CA ILE A 145 3.56 10.89 21.99
C ILE A 145 2.10 11.11 22.40
N ASP A 146 1.75 12.32 22.83
CA ASP A 146 0.39 12.68 23.24
C ASP A 146 -0.22 11.66 24.26
N ASP A 147 0.56 11.27 25.26
CA ASP A 147 0.21 10.29 26.31
C ASP A 147 -0.06 8.86 25.78
N ILE A 148 0.22 8.59 24.52
CA ILE A 148 0.11 7.24 23.93
C ILE A 148 1.51 6.66 23.75
N THR A 149 1.72 5.45 24.28
CA THR A 149 2.98 4.73 24.12
C THR A 149 2.99 3.91 22.85
N TYR A 150 3.98 4.14 22.02
CA TYR A 150 4.24 3.40 20.78
C TYR A 150 5.46 2.50 20.93
N THR A 151 5.39 1.33 20.32
CA THR A 151 6.46 0.34 20.32
C THR A 151 7.28 0.43 19.05
N TYR A 152 8.60 0.45 19.20
CA TYR A 152 9.59 0.30 18.14
C TYR A 152 10.33 -1.00 18.32
N VAL A 153 10.77 -1.60 17.23
CA VAL A 153 11.56 -2.85 17.26
C VAL A 153 12.76 -2.78 16.33
N THR A 154 13.78 -3.56 16.64
CA THR A 154 14.90 -3.78 15.71
C THR A 154 14.43 -4.66 14.56
N PRO A 155 14.50 -4.22 13.29
CA PRO A 155 14.11 -5.02 12.14
C PRO A 155 15.05 -6.21 11.92
N GLU A 156 16.31 -6.07 12.31
CA GLU A 156 17.36 -7.08 12.18
C GLU A 156 18.19 -7.19 13.44
N ALA A 157 18.86 -8.33 13.58
CA ALA A 157 19.83 -8.51 14.66
C ALA A 157 21.08 -7.65 14.42
N SER A 158 21.59 -6.98 15.45
CA SER A 158 22.73 -6.07 15.35
C SER A 158 23.87 -6.50 16.25
N LEU A 159 25.06 -6.69 15.68
CA LEU A 159 26.29 -7.05 16.41
C LEU A 159 26.89 -5.81 17.07
N VAL A 160 27.13 -5.88 18.38
CA VAL A 160 27.84 -4.87 19.18
C VAL A 160 29.20 -5.42 19.54
N ILE A 161 30.24 -4.69 19.17
CA ILE A 161 31.64 -5.08 19.40
C ILE A 161 32.23 -4.17 20.48
N ASN A 162 33.03 -4.72 21.34
CA ASN A 162 33.79 -3.98 22.33
C ASN A 162 34.81 -3.04 21.63
N SER A 163 34.73 -1.77 21.90
CA SER A 163 35.70 -0.77 21.45
C SER A 163 36.24 -0.01 22.66
N ALA A 164 37.47 -0.32 23.05
CA ALA A 164 38.15 0.29 24.19
C ALA A 164 37.33 0.28 25.49
N ASN A 165 36.74 -0.87 25.84
CA ASN A 165 35.84 -1.09 26.97
C ASN A 165 34.52 -0.30 26.89
N THR A 166 34.12 0.13 25.71
CA THR A 166 32.83 0.74 25.44
C THR A 166 31.99 -0.14 24.50
N PHE A 167 30.74 -0.29 24.81
CA PHE A 167 29.77 -1.04 24.01
C PHE A 167 28.68 -0.08 23.52
N SER A 168 28.85 0.41 22.32
CA SER A 168 27.84 1.26 21.71
C SER A 168 27.65 0.88 20.24
N LYS A 169 26.39 1.02 19.77
CA LYS A 169 26.05 0.72 18.38
C LYS A 169 24.91 1.63 17.91
N ALA A 170 25.09 2.22 16.74
CA ALA A 170 23.99 2.85 16.02
C ALA A 170 23.16 1.77 15.33
N ILE A 171 21.87 1.79 15.59
CA ILE A 171 20.89 0.83 15.04
C ILE A 171 19.68 1.58 14.50
N THR A 172 19.04 1.00 13.50
CA THR A 172 17.74 1.48 13.04
C THR A 172 16.66 0.73 13.80
N ILE A 173 15.71 1.46 14.32
CA ILE A 173 14.51 0.90 14.96
C ILE A 173 13.30 1.31 14.13
N LYS A 174 12.29 0.44 14.03
CA LYS A 174 11.09 0.65 13.24
C LYS A 174 9.85 0.51 14.10
N GLU A 175 8.91 1.42 13.93
CA GLU A 175 7.65 1.40 14.66
C GLU A 175 6.79 0.22 14.22
N GLY A 176 6.18 -0.44 15.18
CA GLY A 176 5.22 -1.50 14.99
C GLY A 176 5.27 -2.56 16.07
N ILE A 177 4.21 -3.33 16.13
CA ILE A 177 4.08 -4.49 17.03
C ILE A 177 4.40 -5.74 16.23
N PRO A 178 5.47 -6.49 16.58
CA PRO A 178 5.82 -7.72 15.90
C PRO A 178 4.81 -8.82 16.26
N LEU A 179 4.24 -9.42 15.24
CA LEU A 179 3.29 -10.52 15.35
C LEU A 179 3.74 -11.69 14.47
N THR A 180 3.45 -12.91 14.96
CA THR A 180 3.66 -14.15 14.21
C THR A 180 2.31 -14.84 14.01
N HIS A 181 1.98 -15.18 12.78
CA HIS A 181 0.81 -15.97 12.46
C HIS A 181 1.21 -17.29 11.82
N LYS A 182 0.54 -18.39 12.19
CA LYS A 182 0.85 -19.73 11.70
C LYS A 182 -0.37 -20.34 11.01
N PHE A 183 -0.13 -20.92 9.84
CA PHE A 183 -1.14 -21.66 9.09
C PHE A 183 -0.67 -23.10 8.88
N THR A 184 -1.57 -24.06 9.08
CA THR A 184 -1.30 -25.45 8.72
C THR A 184 -1.83 -25.72 7.32
N VAL A 185 -0.97 -26.23 6.45
CA VAL A 185 -1.32 -26.52 5.06
C VAL A 185 -2.16 -27.79 4.99
N ASN A 186 -3.32 -27.66 4.35
CA ASN A 186 -4.18 -28.79 4.01
C ASN A 186 -4.42 -28.81 2.49
N THR A 187 -3.78 -29.75 1.80
CA THR A 187 -3.86 -29.84 0.33
C THR A 187 -5.20 -30.39 -0.17
N SER A 188 -5.94 -31.12 0.70
CA SER A 188 -7.27 -31.64 0.36
C SER A 188 -8.38 -30.59 0.49
N ASN A 189 -8.14 -29.55 1.34
CA ASN A 189 -9.03 -28.41 1.51
C ASN A 189 -8.18 -27.16 1.58
N PRO A 190 -7.81 -26.57 0.41
CA PRO A 190 -6.92 -25.41 0.36
C PRO A 190 -7.53 -24.21 1.10
N VAL A 191 -6.78 -23.68 2.05
CA VAL A 191 -7.15 -22.49 2.82
C VAL A 191 -6.41 -21.27 2.25
N ARG A 192 -7.09 -20.14 2.19
CA ARG A 192 -6.46 -18.86 1.86
C ARG A 192 -5.61 -18.38 3.06
N TYR A 193 -4.37 -18.01 2.81
CA TYR A 193 -3.45 -17.55 3.85
C TYR A 193 -3.59 -16.04 4.05
N ILE A 194 -4.74 -15.63 4.60
CA ILE A 194 -5.08 -14.22 4.86
C ILE A 194 -4.61 -13.86 6.27
N LEU A 195 -3.78 -12.82 6.37
CA LEU A 195 -3.34 -12.28 7.66
C LEU A 195 -4.51 -11.57 8.36
N PRO A 196 -4.71 -11.79 9.66
CA PRO A 196 -5.92 -11.31 10.35
C PRO A 196 -5.94 -9.79 10.59
N ASN A 197 -4.78 -9.14 10.61
CA ASN A 197 -4.62 -7.75 11.01
C ASN A 197 -4.73 -6.78 9.81
N LYS A 198 -5.15 -5.55 10.11
CA LYS A 198 -5.03 -4.37 9.24
C LYS A 198 -3.72 -3.63 9.55
N ASN A 199 -3.38 -2.64 8.74
CA ASN A 199 -2.19 -1.80 8.92
C ASN A 199 -0.88 -2.59 9.00
N ILE A 200 -0.79 -3.67 8.24
CA ILE A 200 0.44 -4.46 8.14
C ILE A 200 1.44 -3.70 7.28
N ASP A 201 2.64 -3.56 7.81
CA ASP A 201 3.79 -3.10 7.03
C ASP A 201 4.30 -4.25 6.16
N THR A 202 3.96 -4.23 4.87
CA THR A 202 4.32 -5.31 3.95
C THR A 202 5.81 -5.44 3.70
N SER A 203 6.62 -4.41 4.01
CA SER A 203 8.08 -4.48 3.91
C SER A 203 8.70 -5.32 5.02
N SER A 204 7.97 -5.53 6.12
CA SER A 204 8.42 -6.31 7.27
C SER A 204 8.05 -7.79 7.20
N ILE A 205 7.24 -8.19 6.22
CA ILE A 205 6.74 -9.58 6.11
C ILE A 205 7.90 -10.53 5.82
N SER A 206 8.07 -11.50 6.70
CA SER A 206 8.98 -12.62 6.55
C SER A 206 8.19 -13.92 6.61
N VAL A 207 8.40 -14.79 5.62
CA VAL A 207 7.66 -16.05 5.50
C VAL A 207 8.63 -17.20 5.57
N SER A 208 8.41 -18.11 6.50
CA SER A 208 9.13 -19.38 6.59
C SER A 208 8.15 -20.56 6.60
N VAL A 209 8.55 -21.63 6.00
CA VAL A 209 7.73 -22.88 5.93
C VAL A 209 8.46 -23.98 6.66
N GLN A 210 7.85 -24.46 7.73
CA GLN A 210 8.30 -25.59 8.51
C GLN A 210 7.74 -26.89 7.91
N GLU A 211 8.55 -27.93 7.82
CA GLU A 211 8.17 -29.19 7.15
C GLU A 211 6.97 -29.89 7.82
N SER A 212 6.93 -29.94 9.16
CA SER A 212 5.77 -30.46 9.90
C SER A 212 5.81 -30.08 11.37
N SER A 213 4.83 -30.46 12.17
CA SER A 213 4.84 -30.28 13.62
C SER A 213 5.95 -31.06 14.33
N SER A 214 6.38 -32.18 13.75
CA SER A 214 7.47 -33.04 14.28
C SER A 214 8.85 -32.71 13.72
N ASP A 215 8.90 -32.12 12.53
CA ASP A 215 10.14 -31.64 11.89
C ASP A 215 10.15 -30.11 11.87
N THR A 216 10.98 -29.51 12.73
CA THR A 216 11.09 -28.06 12.89
C THR A 216 12.01 -27.40 11.87
N THR A 217 12.54 -28.15 10.91
CA THR A 217 13.35 -27.58 9.81
C THR A 217 12.52 -26.57 9.02
N THR A 218 13.00 -25.35 8.91
CA THR A 218 12.35 -24.25 8.22
C THR A 218 13.06 -23.90 6.92
N THR A 219 12.29 -23.62 5.88
CA THR A 219 12.79 -23.02 4.64
C THR A 219 12.26 -21.59 4.55
N GLU A 220 13.14 -20.62 4.38
CA GLU A 220 12.73 -19.23 4.15
C GLU A 220 12.24 -19.06 2.73
N PHE A 221 11.11 -18.36 2.59
CA PHE A 221 10.50 -17.99 1.32
C PHE A 221 10.68 -16.49 1.11
N THR A 222 11.13 -16.11 -0.08
CA THR A 222 11.32 -14.71 -0.46
C THR A 222 10.13 -14.20 -1.27
N ARG A 223 9.82 -12.91 -1.14
CA ARG A 223 8.76 -12.29 -1.93
C ARG A 223 9.16 -12.25 -3.42
N ALA A 224 8.32 -12.79 -4.28
CA ALA A 224 8.53 -12.73 -5.72
C ALA A 224 8.21 -11.33 -6.24
N THR A 225 9.22 -10.62 -6.73
CA THR A 225 9.08 -9.32 -7.41
C THR A 225 9.13 -9.45 -8.93
N ASN A 226 9.76 -10.49 -9.44
CA ASN A 226 9.92 -10.72 -10.88
C ASN A 226 9.62 -12.17 -11.23
N ILE A 227 8.48 -12.41 -11.91
CA ILE A 227 8.03 -13.74 -12.32
C ILE A 227 9.03 -14.44 -13.25
N LYS A 228 9.80 -13.70 -14.05
CA LYS A 228 10.78 -14.28 -14.98
C LYS A 228 11.93 -15.03 -14.31
N GLN A 229 12.17 -14.78 -13.02
CA GLN A 229 13.24 -15.42 -12.23
C GLN A 229 12.71 -16.51 -11.29
N VAL A 230 11.42 -16.84 -11.40
CA VAL A 230 10.77 -17.83 -10.53
C VAL A 230 10.69 -19.17 -11.26
N TYR A 231 11.36 -20.17 -10.71
CA TYR A 231 11.33 -21.56 -11.19
C TYR A 231 10.39 -22.41 -10.32
N SER A 232 10.03 -23.60 -10.79
CA SER A 232 9.16 -24.53 -10.10
C SER A 232 9.62 -24.93 -8.66
N THR A 233 10.92 -24.84 -8.39
CA THR A 233 11.55 -25.18 -7.10
C THR A 233 11.89 -23.96 -6.24
N SER A 234 11.73 -22.74 -6.77
CA SER A 234 12.08 -21.52 -6.04
C SER A 234 11.18 -21.33 -4.81
N PRO A 235 11.76 -21.18 -3.59
CA PRO A 235 10.99 -20.90 -2.39
C PRO A 235 10.56 -19.43 -2.37
N VAL A 236 9.49 -19.13 -3.07
CA VAL A 236 8.95 -17.77 -3.19
C VAL A 236 7.47 -17.72 -2.81
N PHE A 237 7.03 -16.56 -2.36
CA PHE A 237 5.63 -16.25 -2.14
C PHE A 237 5.22 -14.98 -2.90
N PHE A 238 3.96 -14.88 -3.20
CA PHE A 238 3.33 -13.69 -3.76
C PHE A 238 2.46 -13.05 -2.68
N LEU A 239 2.36 -11.74 -2.73
CA LEU A 239 1.57 -10.97 -1.77
C LEU A 239 0.51 -10.17 -2.51
N GLU A 240 -0.72 -10.25 -2.03
CA GLU A 240 -1.86 -9.52 -2.56
C GLU A 240 -2.65 -8.85 -1.43
N GLU A 241 -3.21 -7.68 -1.69
CA GLU A 241 -4.18 -7.08 -0.79
C GLU A 241 -5.53 -7.80 -0.99
N SER A 242 -6.12 -8.26 0.09
CA SER A 242 -7.45 -8.88 0.15
C SER A 242 -8.49 -7.86 0.62
N ALA A 243 -9.72 -8.29 0.86
CA ALA A 243 -10.75 -7.43 1.43
C ALA A 243 -10.33 -6.86 2.79
N ASP A 244 -10.92 -5.71 3.16
CA ASP A 244 -10.72 -5.05 4.45
C ASP A 244 -9.27 -4.61 4.74
N GLU A 245 -8.47 -4.26 3.73
CA GLU A 245 -7.06 -3.87 3.89
C GLU A 245 -6.18 -4.94 4.53
N LYS A 246 -6.57 -6.21 4.40
CA LYS A 246 -5.79 -7.36 4.82
C LYS A 246 -4.93 -7.87 3.68
N TYR A 247 -3.90 -8.64 4.02
CA TYR A 247 -2.98 -9.21 3.03
C TYR A 247 -3.10 -10.71 2.97
N GLU A 248 -3.05 -11.23 1.76
CA GLU A 248 -3.06 -12.66 1.46
C GLU A 248 -1.71 -13.06 0.90
N ILE A 249 -1.20 -14.19 1.40
CA ILE A 249 0.04 -14.80 0.94
C ILE A 249 -0.33 -15.95 0.02
N LEU A 250 0.21 -15.94 -1.19
CA LEU A 250 0.02 -16.97 -2.19
C LEU A 250 1.33 -17.70 -2.44
N PHE A 251 1.26 -19.00 -2.59
CA PHE A 251 2.41 -19.86 -2.89
C PHE A 251 2.31 -20.44 -4.29
N GLY A 252 3.44 -20.82 -4.83
CA GLY A 252 3.51 -21.52 -6.09
C GLY A 252 2.81 -22.87 -6.06
N GLN A 253 2.37 -23.33 -7.25
CA GLN A 253 1.74 -24.66 -7.42
C GLN A 253 2.67 -25.63 -8.15
N GLY A 254 4.00 -25.42 -8.05
CA GLY A 254 5.00 -26.25 -8.71
C GLY A 254 5.28 -25.88 -10.19
N ALA A 255 4.57 -24.88 -10.73
CA ALA A 255 4.91 -24.25 -12.02
C ALA A 255 5.67 -22.94 -11.80
N LEU A 256 5.11 -22.05 -11.01
CA LEU A 256 5.71 -20.79 -10.60
C LEU A 256 5.92 -20.80 -9.09
N GLY A 257 7.10 -21.20 -8.63
CA GLY A 257 7.45 -21.34 -7.23
C GLY A 257 7.19 -22.73 -6.65
N LYS A 258 7.86 -23.02 -5.53
CA LYS A 258 7.76 -24.28 -4.79
C LYS A 258 6.36 -24.46 -4.23
N SER A 259 5.73 -25.60 -4.51
CA SER A 259 4.45 -25.98 -3.92
C SER A 259 4.61 -26.40 -2.46
N LEU A 260 3.60 -26.10 -1.65
CA LEU A 260 3.51 -26.56 -0.27
C LEU A 260 3.03 -28.02 -0.22
N LYS A 261 3.48 -28.75 0.78
CA LYS A 261 3.06 -30.13 1.07
C LYS A 261 2.00 -30.12 2.18
N ASN A 262 1.21 -31.18 2.23
CA ASN A 262 0.26 -31.38 3.32
C ASN A 262 0.99 -31.42 4.67
N ASN A 263 0.40 -30.80 5.71
CA ASN A 263 0.97 -30.65 7.05
C ASN A 263 2.20 -29.73 7.17
N ASN A 264 2.63 -29.05 6.10
CA ASN A 264 3.56 -27.94 6.26
C ASN A 264 2.94 -26.87 7.19
N ILE A 265 3.77 -26.17 7.94
CA ILE A 265 3.35 -25.05 8.76
C ILE A 265 3.97 -23.78 8.17
N VAL A 266 3.13 -22.91 7.64
CA VAL A 266 3.52 -21.57 7.16
C VAL A 266 3.57 -20.65 8.36
N ILE A 267 4.73 -20.09 8.64
CA ILE A 267 4.99 -19.13 9.70
C ILE A 267 5.23 -17.78 9.05
N VAL A 268 4.43 -16.80 9.45
CA VAL A 268 4.50 -15.44 8.91
C VAL A 268 4.76 -14.48 10.04
N ASP A 269 5.91 -13.82 10.00
CA ASP A 269 6.27 -12.73 10.90
C ASP A 269 6.04 -11.40 10.19
N TYR A 270 5.41 -10.45 10.86
CA TYR A 270 5.10 -9.14 10.31
C TYR A 270 4.92 -8.09 11.41
N LEU A 271 5.00 -6.82 11.04
CA LEU A 271 4.72 -5.69 11.91
C LEU A 271 3.35 -5.09 11.60
N VAL A 272 2.60 -4.81 12.66
CA VAL A 272 1.39 -3.97 12.59
C VAL A 272 1.77 -2.58 13.08
N CYS A 273 1.61 -1.56 12.24
CA CYS A 273 2.11 -0.22 12.49
C CYS A 273 0.97 0.82 12.66
N ASN A 274 1.33 1.98 13.20
CA ASN A 274 0.42 3.12 13.39
C ASN A 274 0.60 4.20 12.32
N ALA A 275 1.23 3.85 11.21
CA ALA A 275 1.43 4.71 10.05
C ALA A 275 2.22 6.00 10.39
N ASN A 276 1.68 7.17 10.08
CA ASN A 276 2.34 8.46 10.25
C ASN A 276 2.27 9.04 11.68
N LYS A 277 1.58 8.38 12.61
CA LYS A 277 1.36 8.91 13.97
C LYS A 277 2.63 9.06 14.80
N THR A 278 3.66 8.32 14.43
CA THR A 278 4.93 8.28 15.16
C THR A 278 6.07 9.01 14.45
N ASN A 279 5.76 9.73 13.38
CA ASN A 279 6.73 10.62 12.75
C ASN A 279 7.15 11.74 13.73
N SER A 280 8.42 12.13 13.67
CA SER A 280 9.06 13.13 14.54
C SER A 280 9.26 12.70 16.00
N ALA A 281 9.06 11.41 16.35
CA ALA A 281 9.48 10.90 17.64
C ALA A 281 11.00 10.96 17.78
N ASN A 282 11.50 11.52 18.86
CA ASN A 282 12.93 11.74 19.09
C ASN A 282 13.42 11.29 20.47
N VAL A 283 12.53 10.85 21.35
CA VAL A 283 12.87 10.33 22.68
C VAL A 283 12.46 8.88 22.75
N PHE A 284 13.42 8.00 22.92
CA PHE A 284 13.19 6.55 23.02
C PHE A 284 13.70 6.02 24.35
N SER A 285 13.00 5.05 24.89
CA SER A 285 13.37 4.32 26.09
C SER A 285 13.38 2.82 25.82
N VAL A 286 14.12 2.10 26.65
CA VAL A 286 14.17 0.65 26.66
C VAL A 286 14.07 0.17 28.11
N ASP A 287 13.16 -0.77 28.37
CA ASP A 287 12.99 -1.32 29.70
C ASP A 287 14.02 -2.43 29.98
N SER A 288 14.17 -3.35 29.02
CA SER A 288 15.16 -4.42 29.09
C SER A 288 15.45 -4.99 27.69
N LEU A 289 16.71 -5.35 27.46
CA LEU A 289 17.16 -6.04 26.24
C LEU A 289 17.74 -7.39 26.61
N SER A 290 17.23 -8.44 25.96
CA SER A 290 17.78 -9.81 26.13
C SER A 290 18.97 -10.02 25.19
N ILE A 291 20.15 -9.52 25.60
CA ILE A 291 21.37 -9.54 24.77
C ILE A 291 22.33 -10.70 25.12
N GLY A 292 21.94 -11.58 26.04
CA GLY A 292 22.71 -12.75 26.43
C GLY A 292 23.91 -12.44 27.35
N VAL A 293 24.12 -11.16 27.71
CA VAL A 293 25.15 -10.71 28.67
C VAL A 293 24.51 -9.80 29.71
N SER A 294 25.06 -9.78 30.93
CA SER A 294 24.61 -8.90 31.99
C SER A 294 25.10 -7.48 31.74
N TYR A 295 24.26 -6.50 31.93
CA TYR A 295 24.58 -5.08 31.85
C TYR A 295 23.86 -4.29 32.95
N THR A 296 24.36 -3.12 33.32
CA THR A 296 23.73 -2.28 34.36
C THR A 296 22.71 -1.32 33.80
N SER A 297 23.04 -0.66 32.69
CA SER A 297 22.13 0.26 32.02
C SER A 297 22.35 0.31 30.51
N ALA A 298 21.31 0.65 29.76
CA ALA A 298 21.37 0.97 28.34
C ALA A 298 20.84 2.40 28.16
N VAL A 299 21.67 3.28 27.60
CA VAL A 299 21.34 4.66 27.31
C VAL A 299 21.11 4.79 25.81
N ILE A 300 20.00 5.42 25.45
CA ILE A 300 19.63 5.65 24.05
C ILE A 300 19.85 7.12 23.70
N THR A 301 20.53 7.36 22.61
CA THR A 301 20.71 8.67 22.00
C THR A 301 20.16 8.64 20.58
N THR A 302 19.22 9.53 20.28
CA THR A 302 18.63 9.64 18.95
C THR A 302 19.58 10.37 18.00
N ASN A 303 19.93 9.73 16.90
CA ASN A 303 20.77 10.31 15.84
C ASN A 303 19.91 10.94 14.75
N VAL A 304 18.80 10.25 14.39
CA VAL A 304 17.82 10.72 13.41
C VAL A 304 16.44 10.46 13.99
N ASP A 305 15.62 11.50 14.01
CA ASP A 305 14.24 11.44 14.47
C ASP A 305 13.44 10.43 13.64
N SER A 306 12.35 9.93 14.20
CA SER A 306 11.50 8.97 13.54
C SER A 306 10.81 9.58 12.31
N LEU A 307 10.99 8.96 11.15
CA LEU A 307 10.51 9.45 9.85
C LEU A 307 10.01 8.29 8.97
N GLY A 308 9.31 8.63 7.89
CA GLY A 308 8.91 7.66 6.85
C GLY A 308 7.63 6.89 7.14
N GLY A 309 7.00 7.10 8.30
CA GLY A 309 5.69 6.52 8.60
C GLY A 309 4.61 7.09 7.70
N ARG A 310 3.78 6.23 7.11
CA ARG A 310 2.68 6.63 6.22
C ARG A 310 1.52 5.64 6.25
N SER A 311 0.33 6.16 5.96
CA SER A 311 -0.87 5.35 5.79
C SER A 311 -0.85 4.56 4.48
N SER A 312 -1.70 3.54 4.38
CA SER A 312 -1.94 2.81 3.14
C SER A 312 -2.33 3.75 2.00
N GLU A 313 -2.04 3.34 0.78
CA GLU A 313 -2.32 4.13 -0.42
C GLU A 313 -3.80 4.45 -0.55
N SER A 314 -4.13 5.71 -0.89
CA SER A 314 -5.50 6.15 -1.07
C SER A 314 -6.11 5.59 -2.35
N ILE A 315 -7.44 5.48 -2.39
CA ILE A 315 -8.21 5.03 -3.56
C ILE A 315 -7.84 5.82 -4.81
N GLU A 316 -7.75 7.15 -4.69
CA GLU A 316 -7.42 8.03 -5.82
C GLU A 316 -5.99 7.80 -6.34
N SER A 317 -5.05 7.53 -5.42
CA SER A 317 -3.67 7.18 -5.78
C SER A 317 -3.63 5.84 -6.52
N ILE A 318 -4.36 4.82 -6.06
CA ILE A 318 -4.43 3.50 -6.71
C ILE A 318 -4.99 3.64 -8.13
N LYS A 319 -6.11 4.35 -8.30
CA LYS A 319 -6.72 4.61 -9.61
C LYS A 319 -5.75 5.30 -10.56
N PHE A 320 -4.95 6.23 -10.05
CA PHE A 320 -3.97 6.95 -10.84
C PHE A 320 -2.75 6.09 -11.19
N ASN A 321 -2.25 5.29 -10.24
CA ASN A 321 -0.98 4.56 -10.37
C ASN A 321 -1.12 3.21 -11.07
N ALA A 322 -2.20 2.45 -10.84
CA ALA A 322 -2.34 1.10 -11.36
C ALA A 322 -2.27 1.01 -12.90
N PRO A 323 -3.01 1.83 -13.70
CA PRO A 323 -2.90 1.80 -15.15
C PRO A 323 -1.50 2.20 -15.65
N ARG A 324 -0.87 3.17 -14.97
CA ARG A 324 0.47 3.65 -15.34
C ARG A 324 1.54 2.63 -15.05
N ASN A 325 1.45 1.91 -13.92
CA ASN A 325 2.35 0.80 -13.61
C ASN A 325 2.25 -0.29 -14.68
N TYR A 326 1.04 -0.64 -15.09
CA TYR A 326 0.82 -1.60 -16.18
C TYR A 326 1.46 -1.15 -17.50
N GLN A 327 1.37 0.14 -17.84
CA GLN A 327 1.96 0.71 -19.07
C GLN A 327 3.49 0.60 -19.10
N THR A 328 4.17 0.70 -17.96
CA THR A 328 5.64 0.59 -17.89
C THR A 328 6.13 -0.82 -18.20
N GLN A 329 5.33 -1.85 -17.94
CA GLN A 329 5.71 -3.27 -18.07
C GLN A 329 7.08 -3.59 -17.45
N ASN A 330 7.43 -2.93 -16.34
CA ASN A 330 8.73 -2.99 -15.64
C ASN A 330 9.92 -2.64 -16.57
N ARG A 331 9.72 -1.71 -17.48
CA ARG A 331 10.78 -1.19 -18.37
C ARG A 331 10.80 0.32 -18.29
N ALA A 332 11.97 0.89 -18.00
CA ALA A 332 12.20 2.32 -18.00
C ALA A 332 12.64 2.78 -19.40
N VAL A 333 11.76 3.42 -20.14
CA VAL A 333 12.01 3.93 -21.50
C VAL A 333 11.88 5.45 -21.54
N VAL A 334 10.84 5.99 -20.92
CA VAL A 334 10.58 7.44 -20.84
C VAL A 334 10.77 7.96 -19.42
N ASP A 335 10.90 9.26 -19.27
CA ASP A 335 11.12 9.93 -17.97
C ASP A 335 10.14 9.46 -16.89
N ASN A 336 8.87 9.32 -17.25
CA ASN A 336 7.82 8.87 -16.33
C ASN A 336 7.97 7.41 -15.88
N ASP A 337 8.54 6.54 -16.70
CA ASP A 337 8.74 5.13 -16.33
C ASP A 337 9.76 5.02 -15.20
N TYR A 338 10.88 5.78 -15.29
CA TYR A 338 11.89 5.84 -14.21
C TYR A 338 11.28 6.30 -12.91
N GLN A 339 10.45 7.34 -12.94
CA GLN A 339 9.77 7.86 -11.74
C GLN A 339 8.87 6.79 -11.12
N ARG A 340 8.08 6.09 -11.95
CA ARG A 340 7.11 5.09 -11.50
C ARG A 340 7.76 3.86 -10.89
N ILE A 341 8.75 3.30 -11.58
CA ILE A 341 9.46 2.11 -11.12
C ILE A 341 10.15 2.40 -9.79
N LEU A 342 10.83 3.55 -9.66
CA LEU A 342 11.52 3.90 -8.43
C LEU A 342 10.57 4.12 -7.25
N ILE A 343 9.42 4.77 -7.46
CA ILE A 343 8.42 4.96 -6.39
C ILE A 343 7.78 3.62 -6.01
N ALA A 344 7.53 2.74 -6.98
CA ALA A 344 6.92 1.43 -6.71
C ALA A 344 7.85 0.49 -5.93
N GLU A 345 9.16 0.51 -6.24
CA GLU A 345 10.13 -0.37 -5.60
C GLU A 345 10.66 0.17 -4.27
N ASN A 346 10.67 1.51 -4.10
CA ASN A 346 11.23 2.15 -2.90
C ASN A 346 10.15 2.91 -2.15
N ALA A 347 9.61 2.25 -1.16
CA ALA A 347 8.56 2.78 -0.31
C ALA A 347 8.95 4.05 0.46
N ASP A 348 10.24 4.32 0.65
CA ASP A 348 10.76 5.47 1.40
C ASP A 348 10.82 6.76 0.58
N LEU A 349 10.51 6.70 -0.72
CA LEU A 349 10.55 7.86 -1.59
C LEU A 349 9.21 8.61 -1.64
N GLN A 350 9.22 9.88 -1.27
CA GLN A 350 8.06 10.76 -1.36
C GLN A 350 7.81 11.21 -2.78
N SER A 351 8.86 11.59 -3.50
CA SER A 351 8.79 12.00 -4.89
C SER A 351 10.06 11.69 -5.63
N VAL A 352 9.91 11.43 -6.93
CA VAL A 352 11.02 11.19 -7.86
C VAL A 352 10.79 12.04 -9.09
N ILE A 353 11.83 12.72 -9.55
CA ILE A 353 11.85 13.44 -10.82
C ILE A 353 12.97 12.82 -11.66
N ALA A 354 12.65 12.35 -12.85
CA ALA A 354 13.62 11.88 -13.82
C ALA A 354 13.57 12.77 -15.08
N PHE A 355 14.74 13.05 -15.67
CA PHE A 355 14.84 13.75 -16.93
C PHE A 355 16.07 13.32 -17.71
N GLY A 356 15.98 13.31 -19.04
CA GLY A 356 17.09 12.98 -19.89
C GLY A 356 18.20 14.04 -19.86
N GLY A 357 19.44 13.62 -20.04
CA GLY A 357 20.59 14.51 -20.01
C GLY A 357 20.61 15.56 -21.13
N GLU A 358 19.78 15.41 -22.14
CA GLU A 358 19.58 16.44 -23.18
C GLU A 358 18.94 17.73 -22.63
N LYS A 359 18.21 17.62 -21.49
CA LYS A 359 17.60 18.75 -20.78
C LYS A 359 18.55 19.41 -19.77
N ALA A 360 19.73 18.83 -19.54
CA ALA A 360 20.73 19.40 -18.64
C ALA A 360 21.48 20.57 -19.28
N VAL A 361 22.00 21.48 -18.47
CA VAL A 361 22.82 22.60 -18.95
C VAL A 361 24.21 22.54 -18.32
N PRO A 362 25.28 22.21 -19.11
CA PRO A 362 25.27 21.81 -20.53
C PRO A 362 24.64 20.47 -20.80
N ALA A 363 24.12 20.24 -22.01
CA ALA A 363 23.48 19.00 -22.39
C ALA A 363 24.48 17.82 -22.37
N VAL A 364 24.08 16.69 -21.75
CA VAL A 364 24.88 15.47 -21.65
C VAL A 364 24.05 14.30 -22.18
N TYR A 365 24.28 13.92 -23.41
CA TYR A 365 23.53 12.83 -24.05
C TYR A 365 23.88 11.45 -23.47
N GLY A 366 22.92 10.53 -23.50
CA GLY A 366 23.09 9.15 -23.04
C GLY A 366 23.06 8.98 -21.50
N LYS A 367 22.68 10.03 -20.76
CA LYS A 367 22.48 9.98 -19.31
C LYS A 367 21.05 10.30 -18.93
N VAL A 368 20.58 9.72 -17.83
CA VAL A 368 19.33 10.08 -17.16
C VAL A 368 19.69 10.62 -15.78
N TYR A 369 19.16 11.77 -15.44
CA TYR A 369 19.29 12.38 -14.13
C TYR A 369 18.04 12.03 -13.32
N ILE A 370 18.25 11.61 -12.09
CA ILE A 370 17.17 11.25 -11.17
C ILE A 370 17.37 12.03 -9.89
N ALA A 371 16.40 12.86 -9.54
CA ALA A 371 16.31 13.54 -8.26
C ALA A 371 15.26 12.80 -7.41
N VAL A 372 15.63 12.44 -6.19
CA VAL A 372 14.76 11.74 -5.25
C VAL A 372 14.57 12.56 -4.00
N LYS A 373 13.34 12.56 -3.47
CA LYS A 373 13.01 13.11 -2.17
C LYS A 373 12.49 12.00 -1.27
N PRO A 374 13.21 11.62 -0.22
CA PRO A 374 12.71 10.70 0.79
C PRO A 374 11.57 11.33 1.61
N TYR A 375 10.76 10.50 2.26
CA TYR A 375 9.78 10.97 3.24
C TYR A 375 10.49 11.58 4.45
N GLY A 376 9.99 12.73 4.90
CA GLY A 376 10.46 13.38 6.12
C GLY A 376 11.69 14.27 5.99
N GLU A 377 12.36 14.31 4.86
CA GLU A 377 13.47 15.21 4.63
C GLU A 377 13.03 16.49 3.88
N ASN A 378 13.43 17.63 4.40
CA ASN A 378 13.29 18.91 3.73
C ASN A 378 14.59 19.20 2.99
N TYR A 379 14.63 18.93 1.69
CA TYR A 379 15.66 19.50 0.83
C TYR A 379 15.21 20.90 0.42
N ALA A 380 16.00 21.88 0.80
CA ALA A 380 15.87 23.25 0.31
C ALA A 380 16.46 23.36 -1.10
#